data_c4526881710863956c0a261832ea58eb
#
_entry.id   c4526881710863956c0a261832ea58eb
#
_cell.length_a   1.000
_cell.length_b   1.000
_cell.length_c   1.000
_cell.angle_alpha   90.00
_cell.angle_beta   90.00
_cell.angle_gamma   90.00
#
_symmetry.space_group_name_H-M   'P 1'
#
loop_
_entity.id
_entity.type
_entity.pdbx_description
1 polymer ?
#
loop_
_entity_poly.entity_id
_entity_poly.type
_entity_poly.pdbx_seq_one_letter_code
_entity_poly.pdbx_strand_id
1 'polypeptide(L)'
;MRWSLCFAILVGMSQSVTIVGAGLAGSEAALQLADRGVRVRLVEMRPKTPTPVHVTGCCAELVCSNSLKSEKPDSAAGMLKRELAELGSQLYAQAKLHAVPAGGALAVDRTAFAEAVTALVEAHPLID
;
A
#
# COMPACT_ATOMS: atom_id res chain seq x y z
N MET A 1 -30.40 30.60 11.41
CA MET A 1 -30.51 30.50 9.95
C MET A 1 -29.89 29.17 9.48
N ARG A 2 -30.70 28.34 8.86
CA ARG A 2 -30.55 26.90 8.63
C ARG A 2 -29.73 26.64 7.36
N TRP A 3 -28.46 26.28 7.54
CA TRP A 3 -27.59 25.79 6.44
C TRP A 3 -27.17 24.33 6.63
N SER A 4 -27.87 23.58 7.50
CA SER A 4 -27.50 22.19 7.84
C SER A 4 -28.17 21.09 7.02
N LEU A 5 -28.98 21.42 6.00
CA LEU A 5 -29.77 20.37 5.30
C LEU A 5 -29.30 20.04 3.87
N CYS A 6 -28.31 20.71 3.31
CA CYS A 6 -27.85 20.43 1.94
C CYS A 6 -26.67 19.45 1.84
N PHE A 7 -26.02 19.07 2.95
CA PHE A 7 -24.86 18.17 2.92
C PHE A 7 -25.20 16.68 3.03
N ALA A 8 -26.43 16.36 3.40
CA ALA A 8 -26.85 14.98 3.67
C ALA A 8 -27.34 14.20 2.44
N ILE A 9 -27.52 14.81 1.28
CA ILE A 9 -28.11 14.16 0.10
C ILE A 9 -27.07 13.64 -0.90
N LEU A 10 -25.79 14.03 -0.76
CA LEU A 10 -24.70 13.56 -1.64
C LEU A 10 -23.93 12.32 -1.14
N VAL A 11 -24.30 11.78 0.00
CA VAL A 11 -23.66 10.59 0.60
C VAL A 11 -24.23 9.26 0.08
N GLY A 12 -25.11 9.28 -0.91
CA GLY A 12 -25.82 8.11 -1.41
C GLY A 12 -25.20 7.40 -2.61
N MET A 13 -24.13 7.91 -3.22
CA MET A 13 -23.40 7.19 -4.26
C MET A 13 -22.20 6.50 -3.61
N SER A 14 -22.29 5.19 -3.41
CA SER A 14 -21.14 4.38 -3.00
C SER A 14 -20.10 4.44 -4.13
N GLN A 15 -19.21 5.43 -4.08
CA GLN A 15 -18.09 5.48 -5.00
C GLN A 15 -17.23 4.25 -4.72
N SER A 16 -17.05 3.42 -5.74
CA SER A 16 -16.12 2.30 -5.69
C SER A 16 -15.04 2.51 -6.75
N VAL A 17 -13.81 2.15 -6.41
CA VAL A 17 -12.65 2.22 -7.29
C VAL A 17 -12.14 0.82 -7.54
N THR A 18 -11.90 0.47 -8.81
CA THR A 18 -11.23 -0.77 -9.17
C THR A 18 -9.74 -0.49 -9.38
N ILE A 19 -8.91 -1.23 -8.66
CA ILE A 19 -7.45 -1.21 -8.79
C ILE A 19 -7.01 -2.55 -9.36
N VAL A 20 -6.18 -2.52 -10.39
CA VAL A 20 -5.65 -3.72 -11.04
C VAL A 20 -4.18 -3.90 -10.68
N GLY A 21 -3.89 -5.01 -10.02
CA GLY A 21 -2.58 -5.38 -9.52
C GLY A 21 -2.36 -5.02 -8.06
N ALA A 22 -2.05 -6.03 -7.23
CA ALA A 22 -1.74 -5.87 -5.81
C ALA A 22 -0.22 -5.78 -5.55
N GLY A 23 0.53 -5.12 -6.43
CA GLY A 23 1.92 -4.75 -6.20
C GLY A 23 2.03 -3.59 -5.21
N LEU A 24 3.22 -3.02 -5.04
CA LEU A 24 3.47 -1.89 -4.12
C LEU A 24 2.48 -0.74 -4.34
N ALA A 25 2.34 -0.28 -5.59
CA ALA A 25 1.49 0.86 -5.92
C ALA A 25 -0.01 0.56 -5.71
N GLY A 26 -0.47 -0.62 -6.15
CA GLY A 26 -1.88 -0.98 -6.03
C GLY A 26 -2.30 -1.23 -4.58
N SER A 27 -1.44 -1.88 -3.78
CA SER A 27 -1.71 -2.10 -2.35
C SER A 27 -1.74 -0.77 -1.57
N GLU A 28 -0.78 0.14 -1.83
CA GLU A 28 -0.80 1.47 -1.20
C GLU A 28 -2.06 2.25 -1.58
N ALA A 29 -2.41 2.28 -2.87
CA ALA A 29 -3.60 2.99 -3.35
C ALA A 29 -4.89 2.41 -2.74
N ALA A 30 -4.98 1.07 -2.64
CA ALA A 30 -6.13 0.41 -2.04
C ALA A 30 -6.30 0.80 -0.57
N LEU A 31 -5.25 0.71 0.23
CA LEU A 31 -5.27 1.07 1.64
C LEU A 31 -5.60 2.56 1.83
N GLN A 32 -4.94 3.44 1.08
CA GLN A 32 -5.17 4.88 1.17
C GLN A 32 -6.61 5.29 0.82
N LEU A 33 -7.21 4.68 -0.19
CA LEU A 33 -8.61 4.95 -0.55
C LEU A 33 -9.57 4.39 0.48
N ALA A 34 -9.33 3.18 0.94
CA ALA A 34 -10.17 2.50 1.90
C ALA A 34 -10.18 3.22 3.26
N ASP A 35 -9.01 3.69 3.74
CA ASP A 35 -8.89 4.51 4.95
C ASP A 35 -9.68 5.84 4.85
N ARG A 36 -9.93 6.32 3.64
CA ARG A 36 -10.75 7.51 3.37
C ARG A 36 -12.23 7.20 3.11
N GLY A 37 -12.65 5.96 3.37
CA GLY A 37 -14.04 5.54 3.25
C GLY A 37 -14.48 5.18 1.83
N VAL A 38 -13.57 5.05 0.87
CA VAL A 38 -13.86 4.66 -0.50
C VAL A 38 -13.82 3.13 -0.61
N ARG A 39 -14.87 2.52 -1.15
CA ARG A 39 -14.84 1.08 -1.46
C ARG A 39 -13.84 0.80 -2.58
N VAL A 40 -13.02 -0.21 -2.39
CA VAL A 40 -11.99 -0.64 -3.35
C VAL A 40 -12.26 -2.07 -3.77
N ARG A 41 -12.23 -2.30 -5.08
CA ARG A 41 -12.12 -3.63 -5.66
C ARG A 41 -10.68 -3.82 -6.15
N LEU A 42 -9.90 -4.62 -5.42
CA LEU A 42 -8.51 -4.91 -5.76
C LEU A 42 -8.43 -6.22 -6.55
N VAL A 43 -8.03 -6.13 -7.81
CA VAL A 43 -7.94 -7.28 -8.71
C VAL A 43 -6.48 -7.69 -8.87
N GLU A 44 -6.15 -8.90 -8.43
CA GLU A 44 -4.81 -9.48 -8.55
C GLU A 44 -4.88 -10.82 -9.30
N MET A 45 -3.97 -11.04 -10.22
CA MET A 45 -3.93 -12.28 -11.01
C MET A 45 -3.40 -13.47 -10.20
N ARG A 46 -2.50 -13.23 -9.27
CA ARG A 46 -1.93 -14.28 -8.42
C ARG A 46 -2.88 -14.62 -7.25
N PRO A 47 -2.86 -15.82 -6.74
CA PRO A 47 -2.05 -16.98 -7.14
C PRO A 47 -2.60 -17.75 -8.35
N LYS A 48 -3.76 -17.38 -8.91
CA LYS A 48 -4.41 -18.13 -10.00
C LYS A 48 -3.55 -18.18 -11.26
N THR A 49 -2.93 -17.05 -11.61
CA THR A 49 -2.04 -16.93 -12.76
C THR A 49 -0.65 -16.57 -12.26
N PRO A 50 0.29 -17.53 -12.22
CA PRO A 50 1.65 -17.27 -11.76
C PRO A 50 2.41 -16.43 -12.77
N THR A 51 3.44 -15.73 -12.29
CA THR A 51 4.39 -15.01 -13.14
C THR A 51 5.79 -15.61 -12.97
N PRO A 52 6.71 -15.39 -13.95
CA PRO A 52 8.06 -15.93 -13.84
C PRO A 52 8.90 -15.38 -12.70
N VAL A 53 8.50 -14.25 -12.11
CA VAL A 53 9.33 -13.52 -11.13
C VAL A 53 8.78 -13.52 -9.70
N HIS A 54 7.47 -13.76 -9.54
CA HIS A 54 6.86 -13.85 -8.23
C HIS A 54 6.91 -15.28 -7.68
N VAL A 55 7.09 -15.41 -6.40
CA VAL A 55 7.22 -16.71 -5.70
C VAL A 55 5.99 -17.00 -4.84
N THR A 56 5.27 -15.94 -4.43
CA THR A 56 4.09 -16.03 -3.56
C THR A 56 2.85 -15.42 -4.20
N GLY A 57 1.70 -15.58 -3.54
CA GLY A 57 0.48 -14.85 -3.85
C GLY A 57 0.31 -13.54 -3.08
N CYS A 58 1.31 -13.16 -2.25
CA CYS A 58 1.20 -12.00 -1.38
C CYS A 58 1.15 -10.67 -2.14
N CYS A 59 0.45 -9.71 -1.55
CA CYS A 59 0.50 -8.31 -1.98
C CYS A 59 1.91 -7.72 -1.79
N ALA A 60 2.24 -6.72 -2.58
CA ALA A 60 3.49 -5.95 -2.48
C ALA A 60 4.78 -6.79 -2.48
N GLU A 61 4.77 -7.98 -3.09
CA GLU A 61 5.96 -8.84 -3.18
C GLU A 61 7.10 -8.15 -3.93
N LEU A 62 8.28 -8.10 -3.28
CA LEU A 62 9.50 -7.54 -3.87
C LEU A 62 10.24 -8.62 -4.65
N VAL A 63 10.31 -8.49 -5.96
CA VAL A 63 10.84 -9.53 -6.87
C VAL A 63 12.31 -9.38 -7.24
N CYS A 64 12.85 -8.15 -7.31
CA CYS A 64 14.23 -7.91 -7.74
C CYS A 64 15.22 -7.87 -6.58
N SER A 65 14.87 -7.18 -5.51
CA SER A 65 15.74 -6.88 -4.37
C SER A 65 14.88 -6.61 -3.15
N ASN A 66 15.45 -6.80 -1.97
CA ASN A 66 14.81 -6.40 -0.72
C ASN A 66 15.06 -4.92 -0.35
N SER A 67 15.78 -4.16 -1.19
CA SER A 67 16.14 -2.78 -0.93
C SER A 67 15.15 -1.80 -1.55
N LEU A 68 14.62 -0.93 -0.72
CA LEU A 68 13.80 0.22 -1.11
C LEU A 68 14.64 1.50 -1.26
N LYS A 69 15.94 1.37 -1.56
CA LYS A 69 16.89 2.46 -1.79
C LYS A 69 17.26 3.22 -0.52
N SER A 70 18.04 4.30 -0.71
CA SER A 70 18.60 5.12 0.37
C SER A 70 17.52 5.76 1.27
N GLU A 71 17.84 5.87 2.56
CA GLU A 71 17.11 6.70 3.53
C GLU A 71 17.83 8.01 3.86
N LYS A 72 19.00 8.28 3.23
CA LYS A 72 19.75 9.50 3.49
C LYS A 72 18.91 10.74 3.14
N PRO A 73 18.81 11.73 4.04
CA PRO A 73 17.94 12.89 3.84
C PRO A 73 18.26 13.73 2.60
N ASP A 74 19.52 13.70 2.17
CA ASP A 74 20.05 14.42 1.03
C ASP A 74 19.99 13.64 -0.30
N SER A 75 19.48 12.42 -0.27
CA SER A 75 19.24 11.63 -1.48
C SER A 75 17.80 11.78 -1.97
N ALA A 76 17.59 11.71 -3.29
CA ALA A 76 16.25 11.75 -3.88
C ALA A 76 15.32 10.67 -3.29
N ALA A 77 15.84 9.45 -3.10
CA ALA A 77 15.06 8.36 -2.50
C ALA A 77 14.73 8.60 -1.02
N GLY A 78 15.63 9.26 -0.26
CA GLY A 78 15.38 9.62 1.13
C GLY A 78 14.39 10.78 1.25
N MET A 79 14.47 11.77 0.36
CA MET A 79 13.48 12.85 0.29
C MET A 79 12.08 12.31 0.01
N LEU A 80 11.94 11.45 -1.01
CA LEU A 80 10.66 10.79 -1.32
C LEU A 80 10.09 10.02 -0.12
N LYS A 81 10.93 9.28 0.61
CA LYS A 81 10.48 8.52 1.79
C LYS A 81 9.98 9.41 2.92
N ARG A 82 10.57 10.59 3.10
CA ARG A 82 10.05 11.57 4.07
C ARG A 82 8.67 12.08 3.64
N GLU A 83 8.49 12.38 2.36
CA GLU A 83 7.19 12.77 1.83
C GLU A 83 6.15 11.65 1.98
N LEU A 84 6.52 10.40 1.71
CA LEU A 84 5.66 9.24 1.94
C LEU A 84 5.27 9.11 3.42
N ALA A 85 6.19 9.34 4.34
CA ALA A 85 5.90 9.33 5.78
C ALA A 85 4.89 10.42 6.17
N GLU A 86 5.09 11.65 5.69
CA GLU A 86 4.17 12.77 5.94
C GLU A 86 2.77 12.54 5.34
N LEU A 87 2.70 11.85 4.20
CA LEU A 87 1.44 11.45 3.56
C LEU A 87 0.78 10.23 4.23
N GLY A 88 1.40 9.64 5.25
CA GLY A 88 0.87 8.47 5.96
C GLY A 88 0.89 7.19 5.13
N SER A 89 1.94 6.96 4.32
CA SER A 89 2.08 5.73 3.53
C SER A 89 2.08 4.49 4.42
N GLN A 90 1.12 3.60 4.17
CA GLN A 90 0.95 2.34 4.89
C GLN A 90 2.11 1.39 4.58
N LEU A 91 2.50 1.30 3.31
CA LEU A 91 3.60 0.42 2.91
C LEU A 91 4.95 0.91 3.44
N TYR A 92 5.17 2.21 3.48
CA TYR A 92 6.40 2.74 4.09
C TYR A 92 6.45 2.42 5.59
N ALA A 93 5.33 2.53 6.30
CA ALA A 93 5.25 2.15 7.70
C ALA A 93 5.58 0.65 7.89
N GLN A 94 5.03 -0.24 7.06
CA GLN A 94 5.37 -1.67 7.11
C GLN A 94 6.83 -1.94 6.75
N ALA A 95 7.38 -1.22 5.78
CA ALA A 95 8.79 -1.34 5.43
C ALA A 95 9.72 -0.97 6.60
N LYS A 96 9.37 0.04 7.39
CA LYS A 96 10.11 0.40 8.60
C LYS A 96 10.02 -0.65 9.70
N LEU A 97 8.86 -1.27 9.88
CA LEU A 97 8.65 -2.33 10.88
C LEU A 97 9.41 -3.62 10.54
N HIS A 98 9.57 -3.92 9.25
CA HIS A 98 10.25 -5.13 8.77
C HIS A 98 11.64 -4.84 8.20
N ALA A 99 12.25 -3.72 8.59
CA ALA A 99 13.58 -3.33 8.14
C ALA A 99 14.65 -4.29 8.66
N VAL A 100 15.63 -4.58 7.80
CA VAL A 100 16.83 -5.33 8.14
C VAL A 100 18.08 -4.46 7.94
N PRO A 101 19.19 -4.74 8.65
CA PRO A 101 20.39 -3.94 8.53
C PRO A 101 20.93 -3.89 7.09
N ALA A 102 21.10 -2.67 6.53
CA ALA A 102 21.56 -2.45 5.16
C ALA A 102 22.33 -1.12 5.00
N GLY A 103 23.04 -0.68 6.04
CA GLY A 103 23.76 0.59 6.03
C GLY A 103 22.83 1.81 5.88
N GLY A 104 23.00 2.60 4.82
CA GLY A 104 22.17 3.78 4.57
C GLY A 104 20.94 3.53 3.69
N ALA A 105 20.61 2.29 3.41
CA ALA A 105 19.44 1.90 2.62
C ALA A 105 18.35 1.30 3.51
N LEU A 106 17.09 1.49 3.12
CA LEU A 106 15.97 0.74 3.69
C LEU A 106 15.90 -0.61 2.97
N ALA A 107 16.35 -1.67 3.62
CA ALA A 107 16.12 -3.03 3.18
C ALA A 107 15.15 -3.71 4.14
N VAL A 108 14.36 -4.65 3.63
CA VAL A 108 13.33 -5.33 4.41
C VAL A 108 13.49 -6.85 4.34
N ASP A 109 12.97 -7.56 5.34
CA ASP A 109 12.61 -8.95 5.18
C ASP A 109 11.44 -9.04 4.19
N ARG A 110 11.71 -9.57 2.99
CA ARG A 110 10.73 -9.57 1.89
C ARG A 110 9.47 -10.35 2.22
N THR A 111 9.63 -11.48 2.89
CA THR A 111 8.51 -12.35 3.24
C THR A 111 7.65 -11.69 4.30
N ALA A 112 8.25 -11.28 5.40
CA ALA A 112 7.52 -10.64 6.49
C ALA A 112 6.84 -9.32 6.05
N PHE A 113 7.50 -8.54 5.19
CA PHE A 113 6.92 -7.32 4.62
C PHE A 113 5.69 -7.63 3.74
N ALA A 114 5.81 -8.58 2.81
CA ALA A 114 4.70 -8.94 1.92
C ALA A 114 3.51 -9.55 2.67
N GLU A 115 3.76 -10.41 3.65
CA GLU A 115 2.73 -10.98 4.52
C GLU A 115 2.02 -9.90 5.34
N ALA A 116 2.76 -8.95 5.91
CA ALA A 116 2.17 -7.85 6.68
C ALA A 116 1.30 -6.94 5.80
N VAL A 117 1.74 -6.59 4.59
CA VAL A 117 0.92 -5.81 3.66
C VAL A 117 -0.32 -6.59 3.24
N THR A 118 -0.18 -7.89 2.96
CA THR A 118 -1.32 -8.75 2.61
C THR A 118 -2.35 -8.78 3.73
N ALA A 119 -1.90 -8.96 4.97
CA ALA A 119 -2.79 -8.94 6.13
C ALA A 119 -3.55 -7.62 6.30
N LEU A 120 -2.90 -6.47 6.05
CA LEU A 120 -3.57 -5.18 6.07
C LEU A 120 -4.66 -5.05 5.01
N VAL A 121 -4.37 -5.49 3.78
CA VAL A 121 -5.31 -5.45 2.66
C VAL A 121 -6.51 -6.36 2.93
N GLU A 122 -6.27 -7.61 3.34
CA GLU A 122 -7.31 -8.61 3.59
C GLU A 122 -8.18 -8.27 4.81
N ALA A 123 -7.62 -7.63 5.82
CA ALA A 123 -8.36 -7.24 7.01
C ALA A 123 -9.23 -5.99 6.81
N HIS A 124 -9.01 -5.23 5.73
CA HIS A 124 -9.70 -3.95 5.57
C HIS A 124 -11.14 -4.13 5.05
N PRO A 125 -12.18 -3.69 5.77
CA PRO A 125 -13.59 -3.97 5.44
C PRO A 125 -14.09 -3.32 4.14
N LEU A 126 -13.36 -2.36 3.59
CA LEU A 126 -13.71 -1.67 2.34
C LEU A 126 -12.89 -2.14 1.14
N ILE A 127 -12.02 -3.14 1.28
CA ILE A 127 -11.26 -3.74 0.19
C ILE A 127 -11.81 -5.14 -0.11
N ASP A 128 -12.15 -5.37 -1.39
CA ASP A 128 -12.64 -6.64 -1.92
C ASP A 128 -11.69 -7.13 -3.04
#